data_b67b8cdc8c39549396be881a39024c46
#
_entry.id   b67b8cdc8c39549396be881a39024c46
#
_cell.length_a   1.000
_cell.length_b   1.000
_cell.length_c   1.000
_cell.angle_alpha   90.00
_cell.angle_beta   90.00
_cell.angle_gamma   90.00
#
_symmetry.space_group_name_H-M   'P 1'
#
loop_
_entity.id
_entity.type
_entity.pdbx_description
1 polymer ?
#
loop_
_entity_poly.entity_id
_entity_poly.type
_entity_poly.pdbx_seq_one_letter_code
_entity_poly.pdbx_strand_id
1 'polypeptide(L)'
;HQNCQTGRLFQMAEFAREHGFTVDMLIARCTGEWEGKHEVLINEEDAEILRNAHEIHPVLHRDTFHSYGMDKGCGAVNACLHVTQYGDVLPCVYIHIGIGNIFEESLKDIMNRGMSIKHFREYNPKCLSGEDRNFIENYMTRFYGKQLPLPYTEIFNKDDFCD
;
A
#
# COMPACT_ATOMS: atom_id res chain seq x y z
N HIS A 1 15.63 4.28 -3.31
CA HIS A 1 17.00 4.19 -3.85
C HIS A 1 18.07 4.49 -2.81
N GLN A 2 18.08 5.69 -2.21
CA GLN A 2 19.21 6.15 -1.35
C GLN A 2 19.52 5.21 -0.19
N ASN A 3 18.53 4.66 0.50
CA ASN A 3 18.77 3.81 1.66
C ASN A 3 19.11 2.35 1.27
N CYS A 4 18.56 1.87 0.15
CA CYS A 4 18.83 0.52 -0.33
C CYS A 4 20.23 0.43 -0.96
N GLN A 5 20.52 1.29 -1.93
CA GLN A 5 21.74 1.20 -2.75
C GLN A 5 23.01 1.66 -2.05
N THR A 6 22.92 2.46 -0.98
CA THR A 6 24.10 2.96 -0.24
C THR A 6 24.50 2.11 0.96
N GLY A 7 23.83 0.98 1.20
CA GLY A 7 24.06 0.12 2.36
C GLY A 7 23.58 0.72 3.70
N ARG A 8 22.94 1.88 3.70
CA ARG A 8 22.42 2.52 4.92
C ARG A 8 21.37 1.67 5.64
N LEU A 9 20.56 0.94 4.88
CA LEU A 9 19.57 0.03 5.43
C LEU A 9 20.20 -1.02 6.35
N PHE A 10 21.30 -1.64 5.92
CA PHE A 10 21.99 -2.64 6.70
C PHE A 10 22.74 -2.03 7.91
N GLN A 11 23.28 -0.81 7.79
CA GLN A 11 23.85 -0.09 8.93
C GLN A 11 22.78 0.21 9.99
N MET A 12 21.56 0.59 9.58
CA MET A 12 20.42 0.78 10.49
C MET A 12 20.00 -0.54 11.15
N ALA A 13 20.01 -1.64 10.42
CA ALA A 13 19.69 -2.96 10.96
C ALA A 13 20.69 -3.40 12.05
N GLU A 14 21.99 -3.23 11.81
CA GLU A 14 23.01 -3.54 12.81
C GLU A 14 22.87 -2.65 14.05
N PHE A 15 22.66 -1.36 13.87
CA PHE A 15 22.42 -0.44 14.98
C PHE A 15 21.17 -0.83 15.79
N ALA A 16 20.08 -1.19 15.12
CA ALA A 16 18.85 -1.64 15.77
C ALA A 16 19.08 -2.93 16.59
N ARG A 17 19.79 -3.90 16.00
CA ARG A 17 20.12 -5.16 16.66
C ARG A 17 20.97 -4.94 17.92
N GLU A 18 21.98 -4.08 17.84
CA GLU A 18 22.87 -3.75 18.97
C GLU A 18 22.13 -3.08 20.13
N HIS A 19 21.09 -2.28 19.82
CA HIS A 19 20.37 -1.49 20.81
C HIS A 19 18.99 -2.09 21.18
N GLY A 20 18.62 -3.24 20.63
CA GLY A 20 17.43 -3.98 21.03
C GLY A 20 16.09 -3.39 20.54
N PHE A 21 16.05 -2.75 19.36
CA PHE A 21 14.81 -2.29 18.72
C PHE A 21 14.64 -2.82 17.31
N THR A 22 13.47 -2.60 16.71
CA THR A 22 13.16 -2.96 15.32
C THR A 22 13.06 -1.71 14.46
N VAL A 23 13.16 -1.88 13.14
CA VAL A 23 13.05 -0.81 12.15
C VAL A 23 11.92 -1.13 11.19
N ASP A 24 10.94 -0.24 11.08
CA ASP A 24 9.89 -0.34 10.08
C ASP A 24 10.31 0.38 8.80
N MET A 25 10.34 -0.37 7.70
CA MET A 25 10.69 0.14 6.38
C MET A 25 9.41 0.58 5.66
N LEU A 26 9.26 1.89 5.47
CA LEU A 26 8.17 2.47 4.68
C LEU A 26 8.71 2.84 3.30
N ILE A 27 8.05 2.35 2.25
CA ILE A 27 8.36 2.77 0.89
C ILE A 27 7.66 4.09 0.55
N ALA A 28 8.29 4.88 -0.31
CA ALA A 28 7.67 6.12 -0.80
C ALA A 28 6.42 5.82 -1.64
N ARG A 29 5.46 6.74 -1.58
CA ARG A 29 4.20 6.67 -2.33
C ARG A 29 3.91 8.03 -2.96
N CYS A 30 3.29 8.02 -4.14
CA CYS A 30 2.93 9.25 -4.85
C CYS A 30 1.65 9.88 -4.26
N THR A 31 1.75 10.38 -3.03
CA THR A 31 0.65 11.06 -2.32
C THR A 31 1.15 12.34 -1.66
N GLY A 32 0.25 13.29 -1.41
CA GLY A 32 0.61 14.59 -0.84
C GLY A 32 1.60 15.35 -1.74
N GLU A 33 2.68 15.85 -1.18
CA GLU A 33 3.71 16.59 -1.92
C GLU A 33 4.41 15.76 -3.01
N TRP A 34 4.27 14.45 -2.99
CA TRP A 34 4.82 13.55 -4.00
C TRP A 34 3.80 13.09 -5.04
N GLU A 35 2.61 13.65 -5.02
CA GLU A 35 1.58 13.35 -6.00
C GLU A 35 2.11 13.60 -7.42
N GLY A 36 2.01 12.59 -8.28
CA GLY A 36 2.54 12.63 -9.65
C GLY A 36 4.06 12.50 -9.79
N LYS A 37 4.84 12.48 -8.69
CA LYS A 37 6.30 12.35 -8.73
C LYS A 37 6.71 10.86 -8.71
N HIS A 38 6.53 10.18 -9.82
CA HIS A 38 6.75 8.74 -9.91
C HIS A 38 8.23 8.32 -9.75
N GLU A 39 9.16 9.26 -9.84
CA GLU A 39 10.59 9.04 -9.58
C GLU A 39 10.92 8.75 -8.11
N VAL A 40 10.01 9.06 -7.17
CA VAL A 40 10.22 8.70 -5.76
C VAL A 40 9.96 7.24 -5.45
N LEU A 41 9.23 6.55 -6.33
CA LEU A 41 8.87 5.15 -6.14
C LEU A 41 10.10 4.25 -6.28
N ILE A 42 10.14 3.19 -5.47
CA ILE A 42 11.20 2.18 -5.58
C ILE A 42 11.14 1.47 -6.95
N ASN A 43 12.29 1.01 -7.41
CA ASN A 43 12.41 0.15 -8.58
C ASN A 43 12.47 -1.33 -8.19
N GLU A 44 12.58 -2.24 -9.16
CA GLU A 44 12.62 -3.68 -8.89
C GLU A 44 13.88 -4.09 -8.10
N GLU A 45 15.03 -3.43 -8.32
CA GLU A 45 16.26 -3.68 -7.58
C GLU A 45 16.09 -3.31 -6.09
N ASP A 46 15.53 -2.11 -5.81
CA ASP A 46 15.21 -1.71 -4.44
C ASP A 46 14.20 -2.65 -3.78
N ALA A 47 13.18 -3.06 -4.54
CA ALA A 47 12.16 -3.99 -4.04
C ALA A 47 12.76 -5.35 -3.68
N GLU A 48 13.71 -5.87 -4.47
CA GLU A 48 14.43 -7.10 -4.17
C GLU A 48 15.31 -6.97 -2.93
N ILE A 49 16.06 -5.87 -2.80
CA ILE A 49 16.86 -5.58 -1.61
C ILE A 49 15.96 -5.57 -0.36
N LEU A 50 14.79 -4.93 -0.44
CA LEU A 50 13.86 -4.85 0.69
C LEU A 50 13.23 -6.20 1.04
N ARG A 51 12.90 -7.05 0.04
CA ARG A 51 12.41 -8.42 0.29
C ARG A 51 13.46 -9.25 1.03
N ASN A 52 14.70 -9.21 0.57
CA ASN A 52 15.80 -9.99 1.12
C ASN A 52 16.30 -9.44 2.47
N ALA A 53 16.15 -8.12 2.70
CA ALA A 53 16.66 -7.46 3.90
C ALA A 53 16.11 -8.06 5.20
N HIS A 54 14.82 -8.40 5.25
CA HIS A 54 14.22 -9.02 6.43
C HIS A 54 14.75 -10.44 6.70
N GLU A 55 14.99 -11.22 5.66
CA GLU A 55 15.55 -12.58 5.80
C GLU A 55 16.97 -12.54 6.40
N ILE A 56 17.77 -11.54 5.99
CA ILE A 56 19.13 -11.34 6.50
C ILE A 56 19.12 -10.68 7.89
N HIS A 57 18.23 -9.72 8.09
CA HIS A 57 18.12 -8.91 9.31
C HIS A 57 16.67 -8.92 9.84
N PRO A 58 16.30 -9.88 10.71
CA PRO A 58 14.94 -10.00 11.25
C PRO A 58 14.42 -8.78 12.03
N VAL A 59 15.29 -7.84 12.38
CA VAL A 59 14.90 -6.55 13.00
C VAL A 59 14.28 -5.57 12.02
N LEU A 60 14.39 -5.82 10.70
CA LEU A 60 13.78 -5.00 9.65
C LEU A 60 12.41 -5.55 9.29
N HIS A 61 11.39 -4.71 9.35
CA HIS A 61 10.02 -5.05 8.99
C HIS A 61 9.54 -4.17 7.84
N ARG A 62 8.66 -4.70 7.01
CA ARG A 62 7.95 -3.94 5.96
C ARG A 62 6.46 -4.00 6.19
N ASP A 63 5.78 -2.95 5.78
CA ASP A 63 4.33 -2.83 5.86
C ASP A 63 3.56 -3.78 4.91
N THR A 64 4.25 -4.43 3.96
CA THR A 64 3.64 -5.31 2.96
C THR A 64 4.14 -6.75 3.00
N PHE A 65 5.40 -6.97 3.38
CA PHE A 65 6.06 -8.28 3.39
C PHE A 65 6.76 -8.51 4.73
N HIS A 66 6.69 -9.72 5.27
CA HIS A 66 7.38 -10.13 6.49
C HIS A 66 7.20 -9.19 7.68
N SER A 67 6.04 -8.50 7.72
CA SER A 67 5.75 -7.54 8.77
C SER A 67 4.50 -7.95 9.53
N TYR A 68 4.63 -8.10 10.85
CA TYR A 68 3.50 -8.38 11.77
C TYR A 68 2.58 -9.54 11.33
N GLY A 69 3.14 -10.60 10.72
CA GLY A 69 2.40 -11.73 10.18
C GLY A 69 1.76 -11.52 8.81
N MET A 70 2.03 -10.41 8.16
CA MET A 70 1.57 -10.12 6.78
C MET A 70 2.65 -10.50 5.75
N ASP A 71 2.91 -11.79 5.64
CA ASP A 71 3.88 -12.37 4.70
C ASP A 71 3.32 -12.56 3.28
N LYS A 72 2.03 -12.28 3.08
CA LYS A 72 1.33 -12.56 1.81
C LYS A 72 1.35 -11.41 0.81
N GLY A 73 1.85 -10.25 1.19
CA GLY A 73 1.85 -9.04 0.37
C GLY A 73 0.79 -8.02 0.75
N CYS A 74 0.41 -7.15 -0.20
CA CYS A 74 -0.57 -6.10 0.01
C CYS A 74 -1.97 -6.66 0.24
N GLY A 75 -2.53 -6.41 1.43
CA GLY A 75 -3.86 -6.84 1.84
C GLY A 75 -4.91 -5.74 1.81
N ALA A 76 -4.80 -4.76 0.91
CA ALA A 76 -5.78 -3.69 0.76
C ALA A 76 -7.20 -4.29 0.58
N VAL A 77 -8.16 -3.88 1.39
CA VAL A 77 -9.49 -4.45 1.60
C VAL A 77 -9.46 -5.86 2.21
N ASN A 78 -8.62 -6.74 1.72
CA ASN A 78 -8.58 -8.17 2.11
C ASN A 78 -8.21 -8.35 3.59
N ALA A 79 -7.21 -7.62 4.07
CA ALA A 79 -6.70 -7.70 5.44
C ALA A 79 -6.71 -6.37 6.19
N CYS A 80 -6.83 -5.25 5.49
CA CYS A 80 -6.88 -3.93 6.11
C CYS A 80 -7.82 -2.99 5.39
N LEU A 81 -8.43 -2.09 6.16
CA LEU A 81 -9.23 -0.98 5.69
C LEU A 81 -8.80 0.28 6.44
N HIS A 82 -8.96 1.42 5.82
CA HIS A 82 -8.84 2.70 6.49
C HIS A 82 -10.21 3.39 6.53
N VAL A 83 -10.58 3.89 7.71
CA VAL A 83 -11.83 4.65 7.89
C VAL A 83 -11.48 6.08 8.26
N THR A 84 -12.00 7.02 7.49
CA THR A 84 -11.79 8.46 7.77
C THR A 84 -12.68 8.92 8.94
N GLN A 85 -12.40 10.10 9.47
CA GLN A 85 -13.24 10.74 10.49
C GLN A 85 -14.67 11.05 10.00
N TYR A 86 -14.88 11.06 8.69
CA TYR A 86 -16.20 11.29 8.05
C TYR A 86 -16.94 9.99 7.72
N GLY A 87 -16.38 8.84 8.13
CA GLY A 87 -16.95 7.53 7.88
C GLY A 87 -16.61 6.89 6.53
N ASP A 88 -15.89 7.58 5.67
CA ASP A 88 -15.49 7.03 4.37
C ASP A 88 -14.53 5.87 4.57
N VAL A 89 -14.76 4.78 3.85
CA VAL A 89 -13.92 3.58 3.89
C VAL A 89 -13.04 3.52 2.65
N LEU A 90 -11.74 3.40 2.87
CA LEU A 90 -10.71 3.33 1.83
C LEU A 90 -10.03 1.95 1.87
N PRO A 91 -9.56 1.42 0.73
CA PRO A 91 -8.81 0.16 0.67
C PRO A 91 -7.53 0.19 1.52
N CYS A 92 -6.87 1.33 1.59
CA CYS A 92 -5.63 1.59 2.30
C CYS A 92 -5.51 3.10 2.55
N VAL A 93 -4.76 3.50 3.57
CA VAL A 93 -4.50 4.92 3.89
C VAL A 93 -3.87 5.71 2.72
N TYR A 94 -3.23 5.03 1.78
CA TYR A 94 -2.59 5.64 0.61
C TYR A 94 -3.40 5.52 -0.69
N ILE A 95 -4.51 4.79 -0.68
CA ILE A 95 -5.40 4.61 -1.84
C ILE A 95 -6.67 5.41 -1.55
N HIS A 96 -6.71 6.65 -2.00
CA HIS A 96 -7.76 7.60 -1.70
C HIS A 96 -9.03 7.39 -2.55
N ILE A 97 -9.45 6.13 -2.65
CA ILE A 97 -10.66 5.69 -3.35
C ILE A 97 -11.70 5.29 -2.29
N GLY A 98 -12.82 6.00 -2.25
CA GLY A 98 -13.92 5.68 -1.34
C GLY A 98 -14.72 4.48 -1.84
N ILE A 99 -14.75 3.40 -1.05
CA ILE A 99 -15.52 2.18 -1.38
C ILE A 99 -16.85 2.11 -0.63
N GLY A 100 -17.16 3.07 0.21
CA GLY A 100 -18.40 3.20 0.94
C GLY A 100 -18.26 4.08 2.18
N ASN A 101 -19.34 4.26 2.94
CA ASN A 101 -19.34 5.05 4.18
C ASN A 101 -20.05 4.30 5.31
N ILE A 102 -19.41 4.14 6.47
CA ILE A 102 -19.94 3.36 7.61
C ILE A 102 -21.16 4.02 8.29
N PHE A 103 -21.44 5.28 8.02
CA PHE A 103 -22.65 5.95 8.51
C PHE A 103 -23.87 5.72 7.58
N GLU A 104 -23.65 5.21 6.36
CA GLU A 104 -24.69 5.03 5.34
C GLU A 104 -25.04 3.55 5.12
N GLU A 105 -24.07 2.65 5.31
CA GLU A 105 -24.22 1.22 5.03
C GLU A 105 -23.37 0.33 5.95
N SER A 106 -23.63 -0.97 5.95
CA SER A 106 -22.89 -1.90 6.81
C SER A 106 -21.45 -2.10 6.32
N LEU A 107 -20.50 -2.21 7.25
CA LEU A 107 -19.11 -2.53 6.92
C LEU A 107 -18.98 -3.81 6.09
N LYS A 108 -19.87 -4.79 6.32
CA LYS A 108 -19.92 -6.04 5.54
C LYS A 108 -20.22 -5.78 4.07
N ASP A 109 -21.18 -4.92 3.76
CA ASP A 109 -21.53 -4.59 2.37
C ASP A 109 -20.41 -3.81 1.69
N ILE A 110 -19.79 -2.88 2.41
CA ILE A 110 -18.60 -2.16 1.95
C ILE A 110 -17.44 -3.12 1.63
N MET A 111 -17.15 -4.07 2.53
CA MET A 111 -16.11 -5.07 2.31
C MET A 111 -16.43 -5.97 1.12
N ASN A 112 -17.67 -6.45 0.99
CA ASN A 112 -18.10 -7.27 -0.14
C ASN A 112 -17.91 -6.52 -1.46
N ARG A 113 -18.27 -5.25 -1.49
CA ARG A 113 -18.05 -4.37 -2.65
C ARG A 113 -16.56 -4.22 -2.95
N GLY A 114 -15.75 -3.90 -1.95
CA GLY A 114 -14.31 -3.79 -2.13
C GLY A 114 -13.68 -5.08 -2.64
N MET A 115 -14.09 -6.23 -2.08
CA MET A 115 -13.62 -7.56 -2.50
C MET A 115 -14.12 -7.98 -3.89
N SER A 116 -15.18 -7.35 -4.43
CA SER A 116 -15.60 -7.56 -5.82
C SER A 116 -14.71 -6.87 -6.83
N ILE A 117 -13.86 -5.93 -6.41
CA ILE A 117 -12.87 -5.29 -7.27
C ILE A 117 -11.65 -6.22 -7.38
N LYS A 118 -11.30 -6.63 -8.60
CA LYS A 118 -10.24 -7.62 -8.89
C LYS A 118 -8.92 -7.36 -8.16
N HIS A 119 -8.53 -6.10 -8.07
CA HIS A 119 -7.27 -5.68 -7.43
C HIS A 119 -7.22 -5.91 -5.92
N PHE A 120 -8.37 -6.07 -5.26
CA PHE A 120 -8.48 -6.20 -3.80
C PHE A 120 -8.96 -7.57 -3.35
N ARG A 121 -9.34 -8.46 -4.29
CA ARG A 121 -9.89 -9.78 -3.97
C ARG A 121 -8.87 -10.69 -3.31
N GLU A 122 -7.62 -10.61 -3.74
CA GLU A 122 -6.52 -11.42 -3.25
C GLU A 122 -5.36 -10.54 -2.78
N TYR A 123 -4.44 -11.13 -2.02
CA TYR A 123 -3.20 -10.45 -1.67
C TYR A 123 -2.37 -10.15 -2.92
N ASN A 124 -1.97 -8.92 -3.10
CA ASN A 124 -1.10 -8.55 -4.21
C ASN A 124 0.37 -8.72 -3.77
N PRO A 125 1.23 -9.39 -4.57
CA PRO A 125 2.64 -9.56 -4.24
C PRO A 125 3.41 -8.24 -4.18
N LYS A 126 2.87 -7.17 -4.77
CA LYS A 126 3.42 -5.80 -4.74
C LYS A 126 2.51 -4.88 -3.93
N CYS A 127 3.08 -3.87 -3.30
CA CYS A 127 2.30 -2.78 -2.72
C CYS A 127 1.59 -2.01 -3.84
N LEU A 128 0.25 -2.05 -3.87
CA LEU A 128 -0.55 -1.39 -4.90
C LEU A 128 -0.25 0.11 -5.00
N SER A 129 0.00 0.78 -3.88
CA SER A 129 0.24 2.23 -3.84
C SER A 129 1.70 2.66 -3.97
N GLY A 130 2.66 1.73 -3.97
CA GLY A 130 4.08 2.09 -3.96
C GLY A 130 4.98 1.25 -4.87
N GLU A 131 4.52 0.09 -5.34
CA GLU A 131 5.32 -0.81 -6.19
C GLU A 131 4.60 -1.19 -7.48
N ASP A 132 3.28 -1.34 -7.46
CA ASP A 132 2.51 -1.72 -8.65
C ASP A 132 2.32 -0.51 -9.57
N ARG A 133 3.25 -0.33 -10.50
CA ARG A 133 3.22 0.76 -11.48
C ARG A 133 1.93 0.78 -12.30
N ASN A 134 1.43 -0.41 -12.66
CA ASN A 134 0.21 -0.50 -13.44
C ASN A 134 -1.01 -0.01 -12.65
N PHE A 135 -1.12 -0.38 -11.38
CA PHE A 135 -2.19 0.12 -10.52
C PHE A 135 -2.07 1.64 -10.27
N ILE A 136 -0.86 2.13 -10.01
CA ILE A 136 -0.62 3.56 -9.78
C ILE A 136 -1.01 4.37 -11.02
N GLU A 137 -0.54 4.00 -12.20
CA GLU A 137 -0.75 4.73 -13.45
C GLU A 137 -2.20 4.69 -13.93
N ASN A 138 -2.90 3.56 -13.77
CA ASN A 138 -4.26 3.42 -14.28
C ASN A 138 -5.36 3.85 -13.30
N TYR A 139 -5.10 3.81 -11.99
CA TYR A 139 -6.12 4.06 -10.96
C TYR A 139 -5.77 5.22 -10.02
N MET A 140 -4.54 5.29 -9.48
CA MET A 140 -4.21 6.33 -8.52
C MET A 140 -4.11 7.71 -9.16
N THR A 141 -3.59 7.81 -10.38
CA THR A 141 -3.50 9.08 -11.11
C THR A 141 -4.86 9.75 -11.32
N ARG A 142 -5.96 8.97 -11.29
CA ARG A 142 -7.31 9.50 -11.50
C ARG A 142 -7.81 10.36 -10.35
N PHE A 143 -7.30 10.18 -9.15
CA PHE A 143 -7.69 11.01 -8.00
C PHE A 143 -6.71 12.15 -7.69
N TYR A 144 -5.59 12.27 -8.40
CA TYR A 144 -4.63 13.34 -8.19
C TYR A 144 -5.26 14.72 -8.43
N GLY A 145 -4.99 15.68 -7.54
CA GLY A 145 -5.53 17.03 -7.59
C GLY A 145 -7.03 17.15 -7.40
N LYS A 146 -7.72 16.10 -6.98
CA LYS A 146 -9.16 16.11 -6.75
C LYS A 146 -9.52 16.18 -5.27
N GLN A 147 -10.78 16.49 -4.98
CA GLN A 147 -11.33 16.36 -3.64
C GLN A 147 -11.39 14.86 -3.27
N LEU A 148 -10.85 14.50 -2.12
CA LEU A 148 -10.72 13.12 -1.67
C LEU A 148 -11.67 12.79 -0.51
N PRO A 149 -12.10 11.52 -0.39
CA PRO A 149 -11.82 10.41 -1.31
C PRO A 149 -12.63 10.50 -2.59
N LEU A 150 -12.09 10.00 -3.70
CA LEU A 150 -12.84 9.88 -4.94
C LEU A 150 -13.69 8.59 -4.92
N PRO A 151 -14.97 8.62 -5.29
CA PRO A 151 -15.80 7.41 -5.32
C PRO A 151 -15.23 6.32 -6.24
N TYR A 152 -15.29 5.06 -5.82
CA TYR A 152 -14.81 3.92 -6.60
C TYR A 152 -15.44 3.84 -8.00
N THR A 153 -16.69 4.31 -8.17
CA THR A 153 -17.42 4.34 -9.43
C THR A 153 -16.81 5.30 -10.47
N GLU A 154 -16.03 6.29 -10.02
CA GLU A 154 -15.30 7.19 -10.91
C GLU A 154 -13.92 6.63 -11.30
N ILE A 155 -13.45 5.60 -10.59
CA ILE A 155 -12.12 5.01 -10.78
C ILE A 155 -12.20 3.70 -11.55
N PHE A 156 -13.11 2.78 -11.14
CA PHE A 156 -13.18 1.43 -11.69
C PHE A 156 -14.30 1.30 -12.72
N ASN A 157 -14.00 0.59 -13.81
CA ASN A 157 -14.94 0.24 -14.85
C ASN A 157 -15.54 -1.15 -14.60
N LYS A 158 -16.53 -1.56 -15.39
CA LYS A 158 -17.17 -2.88 -15.25
C LYS A 158 -16.17 -4.04 -15.33
N ASP A 159 -15.14 -3.92 -16.17
CA ASP A 159 -14.13 -4.94 -16.36
C ASP A 159 -13.18 -5.10 -15.15
N ASP A 160 -13.17 -4.13 -14.24
CA ASP A 160 -12.38 -4.18 -13.01
C ASP A 160 -13.07 -4.99 -11.89
N PHE A 161 -14.32 -5.41 -12.10
CA PHE A 161 -15.07 -6.22 -11.13
C PHE A 161 -15.00 -7.71 -11.47
N CYS A 162 -15.07 -8.53 -10.41
CA CYS A 162 -15.24 -9.97 -10.54
C CYS A 162 -16.71 -10.29 -10.91
N ASP A 163 -16.88 -11.33 -11.72
CA ASP A 163 -18.17 -11.93 -12.00
C ASP A 163 -18.78 -12.58 -10.75
#